data_73ff3f25704e33c1caeb3a914784c9de
#
_entry.id   73ff3f25704e33c1caeb3a914784c9de
#
_cell.length_a   1.000
_cell.length_b   1.000
_cell.length_c   1.000
_cell.angle_alpha   90.00
_cell.angle_beta   90.00
_cell.angle_gamma   90.00
#
_symmetry.space_group_name_H-M   'P 1'
#
loop_
_entity.id
_entity.type
_entity.pdbx_description
1 polymer ?
#
loop_
_entity_poly.entity_id
_entity_poly.type
_entity_poly.pdbx_seq_one_letter_code
_entity_poly.pdbx_strand_id
1 'polypeptide(L)'
;MKSAGVYPASNQEIYSGLVRIHILYHACQGPIFGLGMIEELRRHGYRLSAGTLYPLLHGLETKGYLRSREVRSGRTFRRFYRATAAGHKALALAREKVKELVGELLEDD
;
A
#
# COMPACT_ATOMS: atom_id res chain seq x y z
N MET A 1 25.06 -6.08 -2.30
CA MET A 1 23.88 -6.14 -1.83
C MET A 1 22.95 -6.54 -2.84
N LYS A 2 22.12 -7.18 -2.65
CA LYS A 2 21.39 -7.68 -3.50
C LYS A 2 20.40 -6.87 -3.87
N SER A 3 19.76 -7.15 -4.74
CA SER A 3 18.82 -6.43 -5.28
C SER A 3 17.89 -6.03 -4.29
N ALA A 4 18.08 -4.92 -3.77
CA ALA A 4 17.22 -4.45 -2.76
C ALA A 4 15.82 -4.29 -3.23
N GLY A 5 15.56 -4.48 -4.43
CA GLY A 5 14.24 -4.22 -4.93
C GLY A 5 13.33 -5.39 -5.03
N VAL A 6 13.71 -6.52 -4.50
CA VAL A 6 12.89 -7.70 -4.63
C VAL A 6 12.11 -7.97 -3.36
N TYR A 7 10.83 -8.25 -3.50
CA TYR A 7 9.96 -8.60 -2.38
C TYR A 7 9.77 -10.12 -2.43
N PRO A 8 10.65 -10.86 -1.79
CA PRO A 8 10.58 -12.32 -1.89
C PRO A 8 9.35 -12.84 -1.20
N ALA A 9 8.78 -13.88 -1.75
CA ALA A 9 7.57 -14.46 -1.18
C ALA A 9 7.80 -14.89 0.26
N SER A 10 9.00 -15.36 0.58
CA SER A 10 9.30 -15.81 1.93
C SER A 10 9.30 -14.67 2.94
N ASN A 11 9.35 -13.42 2.48
CA ASN A 11 9.38 -12.27 3.37
C ASN A 11 8.10 -11.45 3.31
N GLN A 12 7.04 -12.02 2.77
CA GLN A 12 5.80 -11.27 2.61
C GLN A 12 5.27 -10.74 3.93
N GLU A 13 5.37 -11.52 4.96
CA GLU A 13 4.85 -11.09 6.26
C GLU A 13 5.59 -9.90 6.80
N ILE A 14 6.89 -9.87 6.60
CA ILE A 14 7.70 -8.77 7.09
C ILE A 14 7.36 -7.49 6.34
N TYR A 15 7.22 -7.59 5.02
CA TYR A 15 7.04 -6.41 4.20
C TYR A 15 5.58 -6.00 3.99
N SER A 16 4.63 -6.84 4.40
CA SER A 16 3.24 -6.54 4.11
C SER A 16 2.77 -5.27 4.81
N GLY A 17 3.31 -4.97 5.97
CA GLY A 17 2.99 -3.71 6.64
C GLY A 17 3.47 -2.51 5.86
N LEU A 18 4.71 -2.60 5.34
CA LEU A 18 5.25 -1.51 4.53
C LEU A 18 4.45 -1.33 3.26
N VAL A 19 4.04 -2.42 2.63
CA VAL A 19 3.23 -2.35 1.43
C VAL A 19 1.89 -1.66 1.72
N ARG A 20 1.26 -2.01 2.84
CA ARG A 20 0.01 -1.38 3.21
C ARG A 20 0.17 0.11 3.45
N ILE A 21 1.28 0.52 4.04
CA ILE A 21 1.55 1.93 4.25
C ILE A 21 1.73 2.65 2.92
N HIS A 22 2.43 2.02 1.96
CA HIS A 22 2.56 2.58 0.62
C HIS A 22 1.19 2.78 -0.02
N ILE A 23 0.35 1.77 0.06
CA ILE A 23 -0.98 1.85 -0.53
C ILE A 23 -1.76 3.02 0.09
N LEU A 24 -1.74 3.08 1.41
CA LEU A 24 -2.49 4.09 2.13
C LEU A 24 -1.97 5.49 1.81
N TYR A 25 -0.66 5.62 1.72
CA TYR A 25 -0.04 6.89 1.38
C TYR A 25 -0.55 7.40 0.02
N HIS A 26 -0.54 6.54 -0.99
CA HIS A 26 -0.98 6.96 -2.31
C HIS A 26 -2.48 7.22 -2.35
N ALA A 27 -3.25 6.43 -1.62
CA ALA A 27 -4.70 6.62 -1.59
C ALA A 27 -5.08 7.92 -0.88
N CYS A 28 -4.22 8.42 0.01
CA CYS A 28 -4.45 9.71 0.65
C CYS A 28 -4.18 10.87 -0.29
N GLN A 29 -3.42 10.63 -1.35
CA GLN A 29 -3.11 11.68 -2.30
C GLN A 29 -4.08 11.75 -3.46
N GLY A 30 -4.82 10.70 -3.71
CA GLY A 30 -5.79 10.67 -4.79
C GLY A 30 -6.26 9.26 -5.02
N PRO A 31 -7.18 9.09 -5.96
CA PRO A 31 -7.69 7.74 -6.22
C PRO A 31 -6.58 6.86 -6.80
N ILE A 32 -6.58 5.60 -6.37
CA ILE A 32 -5.64 4.61 -6.89
C ILE A 32 -6.44 3.44 -7.44
N PHE A 33 -5.83 2.68 -8.34
CA PHE A 33 -6.45 1.47 -8.83
C PHE A 33 -5.39 0.37 -8.87
N GLY A 34 -5.87 -0.89 -8.90
CA GLY A 34 -5.01 -2.03 -8.66
C GLY A 34 -3.78 -2.10 -9.54
N LEU A 35 -3.98 -2.02 -10.87
CA LEU A 35 -2.83 -2.14 -11.78
C LEU A 35 -1.83 -1.00 -11.57
N GLY A 36 -2.33 0.20 -11.33
CA GLY A 36 -1.46 1.33 -11.07
C GLY A 36 -0.63 1.12 -9.81
N MET A 37 -1.24 0.55 -8.78
CA MET A 37 -0.52 0.29 -7.55
C MET A 37 0.50 -0.83 -7.71
N ILE A 38 0.20 -1.84 -8.51
CA ILE A 38 1.18 -2.88 -8.79
C ILE A 38 2.43 -2.27 -9.42
N GLU A 39 2.21 -1.36 -10.37
CA GLU A 39 3.32 -0.66 -11.02
C GLU A 39 4.09 0.21 -10.03
N GLU A 40 3.36 0.95 -9.22
CA GLU A 40 4.00 1.83 -8.25
C GLU A 40 4.81 1.06 -7.24
N LEU A 41 4.27 -0.04 -6.74
CA LEU A 41 4.99 -0.85 -5.77
C LEU A 41 6.20 -1.51 -6.39
N ARG A 42 6.12 -1.85 -7.69
CA ARG A 42 7.28 -2.41 -8.36
C ARG A 42 8.44 -1.43 -8.40
N ARG A 43 8.16 -0.16 -8.55
CA ARG A 43 9.23 0.85 -8.53
C ARG A 43 9.96 0.89 -7.21
N HIS A 44 9.29 0.48 -6.15
CA HIS A 44 9.91 0.43 -4.82
C HIS A 44 10.42 -0.96 -4.48
N GLY A 45 10.43 -1.86 -5.46
CA GLY A 45 11.00 -3.18 -5.26
C GLY A 45 10.02 -4.24 -4.78
N TYR A 46 8.76 -3.91 -4.67
CA TYR A 46 7.78 -4.90 -4.22
C TYR A 46 7.08 -5.50 -5.42
N ARG A 47 7.30 -6.79 -5.64
CA ARG A 47 6.70 -7.48 -6.76
C ARG A 47 5.49 -8.26 -6.28
N LEU A 48 4.33 -7.69 -6.49
CA LEU A 48 3.08 -8.28 -6.05
C LEU A 48 2.24 -8.63 -7.26
N SER A 49 1.60 -9.77 -7.20
CA SER A 49 0.61 -10.14 -8.19
C SER A 49 -0.73 -9.51 -7.81
N ALA A 50 -1.66 -9.52 -8.75
CA ALA A 50 -3.00 -9.08 -8.46
C ALA A 50 -3.61 -9.93 -7.34
N GLY A 51 -3.32 -11.23 -7.34
CA GLY A 51 -3.84 -12.11 -6.33
C GLY A 51 -3.37 -11.78 -4.92
N THR A 52 -2.24 -11.10 -4.80
CA THR A 52 -1.78 -10.64 -3.49
C THR A 52 -2.26 -9.24 -3.19
N LEU A 53 -2.26 -8.37 -4.20
CA LEU A 53 -2.60 -6.97 -3.96
C LEU A 53 -4.08 -6.77 -3.64
N TYR A 54 -4.98 -7.40 -4.41
CA TYR A 54 -6.40 -7.13 -4.21
C TYR A 54 -6.90 -7.51 -2.83
N PRO A 55 -6.46 -8.61 -2.22
CA PRO A 55 -6.84 -8.87 -0.83
C PRO A 55 -6.36 -7.79 0.14
N LEU A 56 -5.20 -7.16 -0.14
CA LEU A 56 -4.73 -6.08 0.71
C LEU A 56 -5.65 -4.86 0.59
N LEU A 57 -6.01 -4.50 -0.64
CA LEU A 57 -6.93 -3.39 -0.87
C LEU A 57 -8.27 -3.66 -0.20
N HIS A 58 -8.76 -4.87 -0.38
CA HIS A 58 -10.03 -5.26 0.18
C HIS A 58 -10.01 -5.22 1.70
N GLY A 59 -8.92 -5.69 2.29
CA GLY A 59 -8.77 -5.66 3.73
C GLY A 59 -8.75 -4.24 4.29
N LEU A 60 -8.06 -3.34 3.58
CA LEU A 60 -8.03 -1.95 4.01
C LEU A 60 -9.41 -1.30 3.89
N GLU A 61 -10.16 -1.69 2.86
CA GLU A 61 -11.52 -1.18 2.72
C GLU A 61 -12.43 -1.73 3.81
N THR A 62 -12.30 -3.01 4.12
CA THR A 62 -13.11 -3.63 5.16
C THR A 62 -12.87 -2.97 6.51
N LYS A 63 -11.64 -2.56 6.76
CA LYS A 63 -11.34 -1.88 8.00
C LYS A 63 -11.73 -0.40 8.00
N GLY A 64 -12.26 0.07 6.88
CA GLY A 64 -12.74 1.43 6.81
C GLY A 64 -11.69 2.46 6.45
N TYR A 65 -10.48 2.03 6.08
CA TYR A 65 -9.43 2.96 5.71
C TYR A 65 -9.50 3.40 4.26
N LEU A 66 -10.12 2.59 3.41
CA LEU A 66 -10.31 2.92 2.01
C LEU A 66 -11.78 2.81 1.66
N ARG A 67 -12.17 3.55 0.64
CA ARG A 67 -13.49 3.44 0.04
C ARG A 67 -13.29 3.29 -1.46
N SER A 68 -14.02 2.37 -2.06
CA SER A 68 -13.87 2.14 -3.48
C SER A 68 -15.13 2.51 -4.23
N ARG A 69 -14.96 2.75 -5.51
CA ARG A 69 -16.09 2.92 -6.41
C ARG A 69 -15.67 2.44 -7.78
N GLU A 70 -16.62 1.92 -8.51
CA GLU A 70 -16.40 1.49 -9.87
C GLU A 70 -16.64 2.63 -10.81
N VAL A 71 -15.75 2.77 -11.78
CA VAL A 71 -15.88 3.77 -12.82
C VAL A 71 -15.90 3.04 -14.14
N ARG A 72 -16.95 3.26 -14.92
CA ARG A 72 -17.05 2.64 -16.21
C ARG A 72 -16.27 3.43 -17.24
N SER A 73 -15.52 2.70 -18.04
CA SER A 73 -14.78 3.31 -19.14
C SER A 73 -15.03 2.46 -20.36
N GLY A 74 -15.96 2.89 -21.21
CA GLY A 74 -16.33 2.10 -22.36
C GLY A 74 -16.96 0.79 -21.92
N ARG A 75 -16.33 -0.33 -22.30
CA ARG A 75 -16.84 -1.64 -21.95
C ARG A 75 -16.23 -2.21 -20.69
N THR A 76 -15.28 -1.50 -20.11
CA THR A 76 -14.60 -2.00 -18.94
C THR A 76 -14.95 -1.20 -17.72
N PHE A 77 -14.75 -1.81 -16.58
CA PHE A 77 -14.94 -1.14 -15.30
C PHE A 77 -13.61 -1.10 -14.62
N ARG A 78 -13.37 -0.01 -13.91
CA ARG A 78 -12.16 0.10 -13.13
C ARG A 78 -12.57 0.52 -11.73
N ARG A 79 -12.04 -0.18 -10.74
CA ARG A 79 -12.36 0.14 -9.36
C ARG A 79 -11.27 1.02 -8.81
N PHE A 80 -11.67 2.17 -8.32
CA PHE A 80 -10.75 3.13 -7.72
C PHE A 80 -10.97 3.13 -6.23
N TYR A 81 -9.88 3.31 -5.50
CA TYR A 81 -9.88 3.37 -4.04
C TYR A 81 -9.33 4.71 -3.62
N ARG A 82 -9.92 5.29 -2.59
CA ARG A 82 -9.34 6.49 -2.01
C ARG A 82 -9.43 6.37 -0.49
N ALA A 83 -8.58 7.10 0.20
CA ALA A 83 -8.54 7.04 1.65
C ALA A 83 -9.75 7.74 2.25
N THR A 84 -10.26 7.16 3.32
CA THR A 84 -11.30 7.78 4.11
C THR A 84 -10.66 8.65 5.18
N ALA A 85 -11.48 9.35 5.97
CA ALA A 85 -10.95 10.10 7.10
C ALA A 85 -10.20 9.17 8.05
N ALA A 86 -10.74 7.96 8.27
CA ALA A 86 -10.05 6.98 9.11
C ALA A 86 -8.74 6.55 8.48
N GLY A 87 -8.70 6.47 7.14
CA GLY A 87 -7.46 6.14 6.46
C GLY A 87 -6.40 7.20 6.63
N HIS A 88 -6.78 8.47 6.54
CA HIS A 88 -5.84 9.56 6.78
C HIS A 88 -5.29 9.51 8.20
N LYS A 89 -6.14 9.23 9.18
CA LYS A 89 -5.69 9.10 10.56
C LYS A 89 -4.75 7.91 10.72
N ALA A 90 -5.08 6.81 10.09
CA ALA A 90 -4.24 5.62 10.17
C ALA A 90 -2.86 5.90 9.58
N LEU A 91 -2.81 6.64 8.48
CA LEU A 91 -1.52 6.99 7.90
C LEU A 91 -0.72 7.89 8.83
N ALA A 92 -1.38 8.85 9.46
CA ALA A 92 -0.69 9.75 10.38
C ALA A 92 -0.07 8.98 11.54
N LEU A 93 -0.81 8.02 12.10
CA LEU A 93 -0.27 7.19 13.18
C LEU A 93 0.87 6.31 12.69
N ALA A 94 0.71 5.74 11.50
CA ALA A 94 1.77 4.91 10.93
C ALA A 94 3.03 5.73 10.70
N ARG A 95 2.87 6.98 10.28
CA ARG A 95 4.02 7.87 10.05
C ARG A 95 4.82 8.05 11.34
N GLU A 96 4.12 8.23 12.46
CA GLU A 96 4.82 8.39 13.74
C GLU A 96 5.57 7.12 14.12
N LYS A 97 4.95 5.97 13.89
CA LYS A 97 5.60 4.70 14.20
C LYS A 97 6.80 4.45 13.30
N VAL A 98 6.69 4.83 12.02
CA VAL A 98 7.80 4.67 11.10
C VAL A 98 8.97 5.57 11.52
N LYS A 99 8.67 6.80 11.92
CA LYS A 99 9.71 7.72 12.37
C LYS A 99 10.45 7.16 13.57
N GLU A 100 9.71 6.63 14.51
CA GLU A 100 10.32 6.06 15.70
C GLU A 100 11.21 4.88 15.34
N LEU A 101 10.72 4.02 14.47
CA LEU A 101 11.49 2.86 14.04
C LEU A 101 12.76 3.27 13.31
N VAL A 102 12.65 4.26 12.42
CA VAL A 102 13.81 4.75 11.70
C VAL A 102 14.85 5.27 12.67
N GLY A 103 14.41 6.01 13.69
CA GLY A 103 15.34 6.49 14.71
C GLY A 103 16.10 5.35 15.36
N GLU A 104 15.37 4.31 15.71
CA GLU A 104 16.00 3.14 16.32
C GLU A 104 16.97 2.45 15.40
N LEU A 105 16.53 2.20 14.17
CA LEU A 105 17.35 1.47 13.22
C LEU A 105 18.62 2.22 12.83
N LEU A 106 18.55 3.53 12.76
CA LEU A 106 19.68 4.32 12.33
C LEU A 106 20.60 4.75 13.46
N GLU A 107 20.07 4.75 14.67
CA GLU A 107 20.90 5.12 15.81
C GLU A 107 21.83 4.03 16.27
N ASP A 108 21.54 2.83 15.86
CA ASP A 108 22.30 1.75 16.32
C ASP A 108 23.61 1.62 15.71
N ASP A 109 24.08 2.51 15.01
CA ASP A 109 25.37 2.33 14.38
C ASP A 109 26.57 2.54 15.22
#